data_6e20a1ca662fdba80a6bd1ceea821e0f
#
_entry.id   6e20a1ca662fdba80a6bd1ceea821e0f
#
_cell.length_a   1.000
_cell.length_b   1.000
_cell.length_c   1.000
_cell.angle_alpha   90.00
_cell.angle_beta   90.00
_cell.angle_gamma   90.00
#
_symmetry.space_group_name_H-M   'P 1'
#
loop_
_entity.id
_entity.type
_entity.pdbx_description
1 polymer ?
#
loop_
_entity_poly.entity_id
_entity_poly.type
_entity_poly.pdbx_seq_one_letter_code
_entity_poly.pdbx_strand_id
1 'polypeptide(L)'
;MFEQITLKDKNISEKALHLSLQKIYSHKQGNNHSLDRSEVAGSGKKLFKQKGTGNARAGNKKTTQRRGGGKAFGPKFHEVSYKVNKKVKKSAIVSSIVIKSNNKSLFVFDEEKLDEKNIFDLLKKNPNKMIIFVLSNITENKLITKFQNYKKIYFLSDKSYSVHTALKSDMVLFSKKSTIYNSYIGNN
;
A
#
# COMPACT_ATOMS: atom_id res chain seq x y z
N MET A 1 8.63 -28.90 6.92
CA MET A 1 8.45 -27.73 7.79
C MET A 1 7.48 -26.72 7.19
N PHE A 2 7.59 -26.37 5.91
CA PHE A 2 6.63 -25.55 5.19
C PHE A 2 5.67 -26.47 4.44
N GLU A 3 4.41 -26.49 4.85
CA GLU A 3 3.37 -27.32 4.24
C GLU A 3 2.63 -26.48 3.19
N GLN A 4 2.55 -26.98 1.96
CA GLN A 4 1.78 -26.32 0.90
C GLN A 4 0.29 -26.61 1.11
N ILE A 5 -0.53 -25.57 1.01
CA ILE A 5 -1.99 -25.71 1.14
C ILE A 5 -2.66 -25.39 -0.19
N THR A 6 -3.60 -26.26 -0.55
CA THR A 6 -4.49 -26.07 -1.69
C THR A 6 -5.90 -25.93 -1.16
N LEU A 7 -6.54 -24.80 -1.44
CA LEU A 7 -7.93 -24.55 -1.07
C LEU A 7 -8.83 -24.98 -2.22
N LYS A 8 -9.78 -25.86 -1.93
CA LYS A 8 -10.78 -26.30 -2.91
C LYS A 8 -11.91 -25.27 -3.00
N ASP A 9 -12.36 -25.00 -4.22
CA ASP A 9 -13.65 -24.39 -4.59
C ASP A 9 -14.14 -23.14 -3.84
N LYS A 10 -13.28 -22.15 -3.64
CA LYS A 10 -13.74 -20.82 -3.23
C LYS A 10 -13.78 -19.89 -4.44
N ASN A 11 -14.93 -19.23 -4.66
CA ASN A 11 -15.10 -18.29 -5.75
C ASN A 11 -14.20 -17.04 -5.58
N ILE A 12 -13.46 -16.69 -6.63
CA ILE A 12 -12.63 -15.50 -6.69
C ILE A 12 -13.51 -14.33 -7.14
N SER A 13 -13.58 -13.29 -6.33
CA SER A 13 -14.27 -12.04 -6.68
C SER A 13 -13.26 -10.98 -7.13
N GLU A 14 -13.02 -10.89 -8.44
CA GLU A 14 -12.13 -9.89 -9.05
C GLU A 14 -12.58 -8.45 -8.73
N LYS A 15 -13.88 -8.21 -8.74
CA LYS A 15 -14.45 -6.90 -8.41
C LYS A 15 -14.13 -6.48 -6.97
N ALA A 16 -14.18 -7.41 -6.01
CA ALA A 16 -13.81 -7.12 -4.63
C ALA A 16 -12.32 -6.82 -4.49
N LEU A 17 -11.46 -7.56 -5.19
CA LEU A 17 -10.02 -7.32 -5.24
C LEU A 17 -9.72 -5.92 -5.79
N HIS A 18 -10.31 -5.56 -6.94
CA HIS A 18 -10.13 -4.25 -7.56
C HIS A 18 -10.54 -3.10 -6.63
N LEU A 19 -11.74 -3.15 -6.03
CA LEU A 19 -12.22 -2.13 -5.11
C LEU A 19 -11.33 -1.99 -3.87
N SER A 20 -10.83 -3.11 -3.35
CA SER A 20 -9.93 -3.10 -2.20
C SER A 20 -8.57 -2.46 -2.54
N LEU A 21 -8.01 -2.76 -3.71
CA LEU A 21 -6.77 -2.14 -4.22
C LEU A 21 -6.98 -0.65 -4.49
N GLN A 22 -8.07 -0.28 -5.15
CA GLN A 22 -8.39 1.12 -5.44
C GLN A 22 -8.44 1.96 -4.16
N LYS A 23 -9.01 1.41 -3.07
CA LYS A 23 -8.99 2.07 -1.77
C LYS A 23 -7.57 2.32 -1.26
N ILE A 24 -6.69 1.33 -1.36
CA ILE A 24 -5.30 1.46 -0.87
C ILE A 24 -4.54 2.51 -1.69
N TYR A 25 -4.72 2.52 -3.02
CA TYR A 25 -4.04 3.46 -3.89
C TYR A 25 -4.63 4.88 -3.84
N SER A 26 -5.91 5.03 -3.49
CA SER A 26 -6.55 6.34 -3.39
C SER A 26 -5.87 7.27 -2.38
N HIS A 27 -5.36 6.73 -1.27
CA HIS A 27 -4.63 7.52 -0.28
C HIS A 27 -3.32 8.14 -0.78
N LYS A 28 -2.82 7.69 -1.94
CA LYS A 28 -1.62 8.24 -2.58
C LYS A 28 -1.95 9.30 -3.63
N GLN A 29 -3.23 9.54 -3.90
CA GLN A 29 -3.72 10.49 -4.89
C GLN A 29 -4.08 11.83 -4.24
N GLY A 30 -4.24 12.87 -5.05
CA GLY A 30 -4.66 14.19 -4.58
C GLY A 30 -3.57 15.06 -3.99
N ASN A 31 -2.31 14.61 -3.99
CA ASN A 31 -1.17 15.32 -3.40
C ASN A 31 -0.68 16.50 -4.24
N ASN A 32 -1.10 16.60 -5.50
CA ASN A 32 -0.69 17.68 -6.37
C ASN A 32 -1.32 19.00 -5.90
N HIS A 33 -0.47 20.01 -5.67
CA HIS A 33 -0.89 21.33 -5.27
C HIS A 33 -0.10 22.38 -6.01
N SER A 34 -0.77 23.37 -6.56
CA SER A 34 -0.14 24.54 -7.14
C SER A 34 -0.61 25.79 -6.42
N LEU A 35 0.32 26.68 -6.11
CA LEU A 35 0.04 27.92 -5.39
C LEU A 35 -0.80 28.86 -6.29
N ASP A 36 -1.90 29.35 -5.74
CA ASP A 36 -2.66 30.41 -6.37
C ASP A 36 -2.14 31.79 -5.94
N ARG A 37 -2.72 32.86 -6.49
CA ARG A 37 -2.26 34.24 -6.21
C ARG A 37 -2.35 34.63 -4.73
N SER A 38 -3.18 34.00 -3.94
CA SER A 38 -3.32 34.25 -2.50
C SER A 38 -2.20 33.58 -1.71
N GLU A 39 -1.79 32.41 -2.14
CA GLU A 39 -0.81 31.55 -1.47
C GLU A 39 0.65 31.91 -1.80
N VAL A 40 0.90 32.49 -2.97
CA VAL A 40 2.25 32.90 -3.39
C VAL A 40 2.78 33.99 -2.46
N ALA A 41 4.00 33.83 -1.96
CA ALA A 41 4.70 34.85 -1.18
C ALA A 41 4.98 36.10 -2.03
N GLY A 42 4.77 37.28 -1.47
CA GLY A 42 5.03 38.55 -2.13
C GLY A 42 4.06 39.64 -1.71
N SER A 43 4.41 40.90 -2.07
CA SER A 43 3.59 42.07 -1.73
C SER A 43 2.26 42.08 -2.50
N GLY A 44 1.18 42.41 -1.81
CA GLY A 44 -0.11 42.71 -2.40
C GLY A 44 -0.24 44.14 -2.94
N LYS A 45 0.78 45.00 -2.72
CA LYS A 45 0.77 46.40 -3.16
C LYS A 45 0.72 46.50 -4.68
N LYS A 46 -0.02 47.51 -5.17
CA LYS A 46 -0.03 47.87 -6.60
C LYS A 46 1.35 48.26 -7.03
N LEU A 47 1.83 47.72 -8.16
CA LEU A 47 3.22 47.91 -8.61
C LEU A 47 3.53 49.34 -9.06
N PHE A 48 2.60 49.98 -9.76
CA PHE A 48 2.74 51.32 -10.26
C PHE A 48 1.36 51.96 -10.46
N LYS A 49 1.35 53.28 -10.77
CA LYS A 49 0.12 54.06 -11.02
C LYS A 49 -0.68 53.50 -12.18
N GLN A 50 -2.00 53.64 -12.16
CA GLN A 50 -2.92 53.10 -13.17
C GLN A 50 -2.70 53.65 -14.57
N LYS A 51 -2.26 54.92 -14.70
CA LYS A 51 -1.98 55.66 -15.94
C LYS A 51 -0.70 56.43 -15.82
N GLY A 52 -0.11 56.87 -16.94
CA GLY A 52 1.06 57.75 -16.99
C GLY A 52 2.42 57.05 -16.85
N THR A 53 2.48 55.71 -16.94
CA THR A 53 3.76 54.96 -16.85
C THR A 53 4.23 54.37 -18.17
N GLY A 54 3.44 54.46 -19.23
CA GLY A 54 3.74 53.79 -20.51
C GLY A 54 3.66 52.27 -20.50
N ASN A 55 3.50 51.66 -19.35
CA ASN A 55 3.43 50.21 -19.18
C ASN A 55 1.98 49.69 -19.18
N ALA A 56 1.82 48.40 -19.51
CA ALA A 56 0.55 47.73 -19.38
C ALA A 56 0.04 47.78 -17.93
N ARG A 57 -1.25 47.98 -17.74
CA ARG A 57 -1.88 48.05 -16.42
C ARG A 57 -1.61 46.79 -15.61
N ALA A 58 -1.21 46.94 -14.37
CA ALA A 58 -0.94 45.83 -13.48
C ALA A 58 -1.51 46.05 -12.05
N GLY A 59 -2.02 45.00 -11.46
CA GLY A 59 -2.37 44.98 -10.05
C GLY A 59 -1.12 44.74 -9.19
N ASN A 60 -1.08 43.62 -8.52
CA ASN A 60 0.05 43.24 -7.68
C ASN A 60 1.04 42.28 -8.38
N LYS A 61 2.17 42.00 -7.75
CA LYS A 61 3.22 41.09 -8.27
C LYS A 61 2.76 39.64 -8.37
N LYS A 62 1.78 39.20 -7.56
CA LYS A 62 1.30 37.81 -7.46
C LYS A 62 0.29 37.42 -8.53
N THR A 63 -0.15 38.33 -9.39
CA THR A 63 -1.18 38.03 -10.40
C THR A 63 -0.71 36.96 -11.38
N THR A 64 -1.68 36.15 -11.85
CA THR A 64 -1.41 34.98 -12.70
C THR A 64 -0.75 35.31 -14.04
N GLN A 65 -0.97 36.53 -14.56
CA GLN A 65 -0.36 36.99 -15.83
C GLN A 65 1.13 37.28 -15.69
N ARG A 66 1.65 37.38 -14.48
CA ARG A 66 3.05 37.76 -14.25
C ARG A 66 3.94 36.55 -14.00
N ARG A 67 5.20 36.67 -14.46
CA ARG A 67 6.24 35.72 -14.14
C ARG A 67 6.44 35.66 -12.62
N GLY A 68 6.37 34.46 -12.04
CA GLY A 68 6.41 34.26 -10.60
C GLY A 68 5.08 34.51 -9.87
N GLY A 69 3.99 34.79 -10.61
CA GLY A 69 2.63 34.86 -10.04
C GLY A 69 2.04 33.49 -9.81
N GLY A 70 0.87 33.45 -9.13
CA GLY A 70 0.16 32.22 -8.84
C GLY A 70 -0.46 31.58 -10.09
N LYS A 71 -0.77 30.30 -10.04
CA LYS A 71 -1.50 29.62 -11.10
C LYS A 71 -3.00 29.82 -10.96
N ALA A 72 -3.68 30.13 -12.07
CA ALA A 72 -5.14 30.10 -12.13
C ALA A 72 -5.60 28.68 -12.37
N PHE A 73 -6.62 28.23 -11.62
CA PHE A 73 -7.24 26.91 -11.77
C PHE A 73 -6.24 25.72 -11.73
N GLY A 74 -5.13 25.87 -11.02
CA GLY A 74 -4.20 24.77 -10.82
C GLY A 74 -4.73 23.69 -9.89
N PRO A 75 -4.14 22.51 -9.87
CA PRO A 75 -4.55 21.45 -8.95
C PRO A 75 -4.42 21.91 -7.50
N LYS A 76 -5.42 21.59 -6.69
CA LYS A 76 -5.41 21.84 -5.25
C LYS A 76 -5.30 20.51 -4.52
N PHE A 77 -4.54 20.50 -3.45
CA PHE A 77 -4.52 19.34 -2.56
C PHE A 77 -5.93 18.98 -2.10
N HIS A 78 -6.28 17.73 -2.25
CA HIS A 78 -7.52 17.16 -1.71
C HIS A 78 -7.28 15.72 -1.30
N GLU A 79 -7.88 15.33 -0.20
CA GLU A 79 -7.81 13.96 0.28
C GLU A 79 -8.76 13.07 -0.52
N VAL A 80 -8.21 12.06 -1.20
CA VAL A 80 -8.99 11.06 -1.93
C VAL A 80 -9.17 9.84 -1.04
N SER A 81 -10.39 9.56 -0.60
CA SER A 81 -10.70 8.40 0.23
C SER A 81 -11.92 7.65 -0.30
N TYR A 82 -11.72 6.38 -0.69
CA TYR A 82 -12.81 5.49 -1.06
C TYR A 82 -13.28 4.66 0.13
N LYS A 83 -14.58 4.70 0.40
CA LYS A 83 -15.19 3.86 1.43
C LYS A 83 -15.58 2.51 0.83
N VAL A 84 -15.00 1.42 1.33
CA VAL A 84 -15.30 0.05 0.92
C VAL A 84 -15.97 -0.70 2.07
N ASN A 85 -17.05 -1.42 1.79
CA ASN A 85 -17.81 -2.17 2.78
C ASN A 85 -16.97 -3.28 3.42
N LYS A 86 -17.20 -3.57 4.71
CA LYS A 86 -16.48 -4.62 5.46
C LYS A 86 -16.57 -6.01 4.81
N LYS A 87 -17.77 -6.39 4.31
CA LYS A 87 -17.98 -7.67 3.61
C LYS A 87 -17.14 -7.77 2.34
N VAL A 88 -17.05 -6.67 1.54
CA VAL A 88 -16.24 -6.64 0.32
C VAL A 88 -14.74 -6.78 0.64
N LYS A 89 -14.26 -6.13 1.70
CA LYS A 89 -12.86 -6.29 2.15
C LYS A 89 -12.55 -7.74 2.55
N LYS A 90 -13.44 -8.38 3.32
CA LYS A 90 -13.28 -9.79 3.70
C LYS A 90 -13.25 -10.70 2.46
N SER A 91 -14.20 -10.52 1.52
CA SER A 91 -14.22 -11.26 0.26
C SER A 91 -12.94 -11.05 -0.55
N ALA A 92 -12.39 -9.84 -0.60
CA ALA A 92 -11.14 -9.56 -1.27
C ALA A 92 -9.93 -10.28 -0.65
N ILE A 93 -9.86 -10.35 0.69
CA ILE A 93 -8.81 -11.11 1.39
C ILE A 93 -8.92 -12.60 1.05
N VAL A 94 -10.11 -13.18 1.13
CA VAL A 94 -10.35 -14.59 0.77
C VAL A 94 -9.92 -14.85 -0.66
N SER A 95 -10.36 -14.01 -1.62
CA SER A 95 -10.01 -14.14 -3.02
C SER A 95 -8.49 -14.06 -3.25
N SER A 96 -7.77 -13.21 -2.54
CA SER A 96 -6.31 -13.11 -2.64
C SER A 96 -5.59 -14.39 -2.14
N ILE A 97 -6.11 -15.00 -1.08
CA ILE A 97 -5.58 -16.27 -0.53
C ILE A 97 -5.84 -17.42 -1.52
N VAL A 98 -7.05 -17.48 -2.10
CA VAL A 98 -7.40 -18.50 -3.10
C VAL A 98 -6.50 -18.41 -4.34
N ILE A 99 -6.23 -17.18 -4.84
CA ILE A 99 -5.29 -16.99 -5.95
C ILE A 99 -3.90 -17.54 -5.60
N LYS A 100 -3.41 -17.28 -4.39
CA LYS A 100 -2.10 -17.80 -3.95
C LYS A 100 -2.10 -19.33 -3.81
N SER A 101 -3.21 -19.90 -3.36
CA SER A 101 -3.41 -21.35 -3.31
C SER A 101 -3.37 -21.97 -4.70
N ASN A 102 -4.13 -21.42 -5.66
CA ASN A 102 -4.17 -21.92 -7.05
C ASN A 102 -2.79 -21.85 -7.71
N ASN A 103 -2.00 -20.82 -7.42
CA ASN A 103 -0.64 -20.65 -7.91
C ASN A 103 0.40 -21.49 -7.14
N LYS A 104 -0.03 -22.36 -6.23
CA LYS A 104 0.86 -23.19 -5.40
C LYS A 104 1.90 -22.38 -4.62
N SER A 105 1.58 -21.16 -4.25
CA SER A 105 2.44 -20.20 -3.57
C SER A 105 2.01 -19.89 -2.14
N LEU A 106 1.08 -20.69 -1.60
CA LEU A 106 0.56 -20.61 -0.24
C LEU A 106 1.16 -21.70 0.62
N PHE A 107 1.79 -21.33 1.73
CA PHE A 107 2.42 -22.27 2.67
C PHE A 107 2.01 -21.96 4.09
N VAL A 108 2.11 -22.95 4.95
CA VAL A 108 1.87 -22.84 6.39
C VAL A 108 3.07 -23.34 7.16
N PHE A 109 3.34 -22.74 8.29
CA PHE A 109 4.45 -23.10 9.17
C PHE A 109 4.07 -22.96 10.65
N ASP A 110 4.84 -23.65 11.50
CA ASP A 110 4.76 -23.51 12.96
C ASP A 110 5.78 -22.46 13.42
N GLU A 111 5.33 -21.44 14.16
CA GLU A 111 6.20 -20.35 14.64
C GLU A 111 7.31 -20.87 15.57
N GLU A 112 7.02 -21.90 16.38
CA GLU A 112 7.97 -22.46 17.33
C GLU A 112 9.12 -23.23 16.66
N LYS A 113 8.89 -23.74 15.44
CA LYS A 113 9.86 -24.51 14.66
C LYS A 113 10.61 -23.66 13.62
N LEU A 114 10.38 -22.35 13.62
CA LEU A 114 10.96 -21.43 12.64
C LEU A 114 12.41 -21.07 13.06
N ASP A 115 13.38 -21.73 12.47
CA ASP A 115 14.81 -21.47 12.67
C ASP A 115 15.41 -20.60 11.56
N GLU A 116 16.52 -19.93 11.86
CA GLU A 116 17.28 -19.13 10.89
C GLU A 116 17.68 -19.96 9.66
N LYS A 117 18.14 -21.21 9.88
CA LYS A 117 18.55 -22.12 8.80
C LYS A 117 17.42 -22.36 7.78
N ASN A 118 16.20 -22.54 8.28
CA ASN A 118 15.02 -22.78 7.44
C ASN A 118 14.69 -21.60 6.53
N ILE A 119 14.83 -20.37 7.05
CA ILE A 119 14.63 -19.15 6.29
C ILE A 119 15.71 -18.99 5.23
N PHE A 120 16.98 -19.22 5.58
CA PHE A 120 18.10 -19.17 4.63
C PHE A 120 17.97 -20.22 3.51
N ASP A 121 17.55 -21.44 3.81
CA ASP A 121 17.33 -22.47 2.81
C ASP A 121 16.17 -22.13 1.86
N LEU A 122 15.12 -21.49 2.38
CA LEU A 122 14.01 -20.99 1.59
C LEU A 122 14.45 -19.88 0.62
N LEU A 123 15.32 -18.97 1.09
CA LEU A 123 15.90 -17.91 0.27
C LEU A 123 16.83 -18.46 -0.82
N LYS A 124 17.69 -19.42 -0.48
CA LYS A 124 18.57 -20.06 -1.45
C LYS A 124 17.78 -20.76 -2.57
N LYS A 125 16.67 -21.42 -2.22
CA LYS A 125 15.79 -22.07 -3.21
C LYS A 125 15.02 -21.08 -4.08
N ASN A 126 14.76 -19.87 -3.57
CA ASN A 126 13.94 -18.87 -4.24
C ASN A 126 14.59 -17.47 -4.25
N PRO A 127 15.75 -17.27 -4.91
CA PRO A 127 16.56 -16.06 -4.76
C PRO A 127 15.88 -14.78 -5.28
N ASN A 128 14.93 -14.94 -6.21
CA ASN A 128 14.26 -13.80 -6.86
C ASN A 128 12.83 -13.56 -6.40
N LYS A 129 12.28 -14.42 -5.54
CA LYS A 129 10.88 -14.31 -5.09
C LYS A 129 10.75 -13.43 -3.87
N MET A 130 9.68 -12.63 -3.84
CA MET A 130 9.26 -11.88 -2.67
C MET A 130 8.45 -12.78 -1.75
N ILE A 131 8.92 -12.97 -0.52
CA ILE A 131 8.35 -13.89 0.46
C ILE A 131 7.78 -13.08 1.62
N ILE A 132 6.54 -13.38 1.99
CA ILE A 132 5.87 -12.74 3.12
C ILE A 132 5.55 -13.81 4.18
N PHE A 133 6.01 -13.54 5.40
CA PHE A 133 5.65 -14.30 6.60
C PHE A 133 4.57 -13.55 7.37
N VAL A 134 3.43 -14.20 7.59
CA VAL A 134 2.34 -13.66 8.41
C VAL A 134 2.38 -14.34 9.77
N LEU A 135 2.69 -13.56 10.80
CA LEU A 135 2.88 -13.99 12.18
C LEU A 135 1.72 -13.51 13.05
N SER A 136 1.42 -14.26 14.10
CA SER A 136 0.44 -13.84 15.10
C SER A 136 0.93 -12.61 15.89
N ASN A 137 2.18 -12.62 16.37
CA ASN A 137 2.83 -11.53 17.09
C ASN A 137 4.22 -11.22 16.51
N ILE A 138 4.46 -9.94 16.22
CA ILE A 138 5.73 -9.46 15.65
C ILE A 138 6.76 -9.12 16.75
N THR A 139 6.28 -8.66 17.92
CA THR A 139 7.12 -8.02 18.95
C THR A 139 8.12 -8.95 19.63
N GLU A 140 7.90 -10.25 19.60
CA GLU A 140 8.70 -11.21 20.38
C GLU A 140 9.71 -12.03 19.58
N ASN A 141 9.75 -11.87 18.25
CA ASN A 141 10.59 -12.70 17.39
C ASN A 141 11.96 -12.05 17.09
N LYS A 142 13.02 -12.56 17.75
CA LYS A 142 14.43 -12.19 17.46
C LYS A 142 14.84 -12.42 16.00
N LEU A 143 14.17 -13.31 15.29
CA LEU A 143 14.39 -13.59 13.86
C LEU A 143 14.05 -12.38 12.98
N ILE A 144 13.05 -11.61 13.37
CA ILE A 144 12.60 -10.44 12.57
C ILE A 144 13.72 -9.41 12.47
N THR A 145 14.39 -9.08 13.58
CA THR A 145 15.49 -8.10 13.60
C THR A 145 16.66 -8.53 12.72
N LYS A 146 16.95 -9.84 12.66
CA LYS A 146 18.03 -10.37 11.82
C LYS A 146 17.70 -10.32 10.33
N PHE A 147 16.46 -10.59 9.96
CA PHE A 147 16.05 -10.65 8.56
C PHE A 147 15.41 -9.36 8.03
N GLN A 148 15.21 -8.35 8.85
CA GLN A 148 14.60 -7.08 8.47
C GLN A 148 15.35 -6.36 7.33
N ASN A 149 16.66 -6.57 7.22
CA ASN A 149 17.49 -5.95 6.18
C ASN A 149 17.40 -6.67 4.81
N TYR A 150 16.76 -7.83 4.74
CA TYR A 150 16.60 -8.56 3.47
C TYR A 150 15.45 -7.98 2.66
N LYS A 151 15.75 -7.38 1.50
CA LYS A 151 14.78 -6.68 0.62
C LYS A 151 13.63 -7.55 0.10
N LYS A 152 13.76 -8.87 0.16
CA LYS A 152 12.79 -9.82 -0.42
C LYS A 152 11.98 -10.58 0.63
N ILE A 153 12.25 -10.35 1.92
CA ILE A 153 11.49 -10.93 3.03
C ILE A 153 10.74 -9.84 3.76
N TYR A 154 9.48 -10.10 4.03
CA TYR A 154 8.63 -9.23 4.84
C TYR A 154 7.93 -10.03 5.92
N PHE A 155 8.02 -9.55 7.14
CA PHE A 155 7.26 -10.08 8.27
C PHE A 155 6.09 -9.16 8.54
N LEU A 156 4.88 -9.71 8.52
CA LEU A 156 3.65 -8.98 8.74
C LEU A 156 2.87 -9.59 9.89
N SER A 157 2.23 -8.74 10.69
CA SER A 157 1.21 -9.21 11.62
C SER A 157 -0.09 -9.49 10.87
N ASP A 158 -0.96 -10.27 11.47
CA ASP A 158 -2.32 -10.52 10.98
C ASP A 158 -3.06 -9.22 10.62
N LYS A 159 -2.95 -8.19 11.45
CA LYS A 159 -3.60 -6.88 11.24
C LYS A 159 -3.04 -6.11 10.04
N SER A 160 -1.78 -6.33 9.72
CA SER A 160 -1.08 -5.63 8.63
C SER A 160 -1.22 -6.34 7.28
N TYR A 161 -1.72 -7.58 7.28
CA TYR A 161 -1.96 -8.32 6.04
C TYR A 161 -3.06 -7.68 5.22
N SER A 162 -2.76 -7.38 3.96
CA SER A 162 -3.69 -6.73 3.04
C SER A 162 -3.69 -7.41 1.67
N VAL A 163 -4.73 -7.14 0.89
CA VAL A 163 -4.83 -7.64 -0.50
C VAL A 163 -3.63 -7.18 -1.34
N HIS A 164 -3.17 -5.94 -1.14
CA HIS A 164 -2.02 -5.41 -1.85
C HIS A 164 -0.73 -6.20 -1.55
N THR A 165 -0.46 -6.46 -0.27
CA THR A 165 0.71 -7.24 0.14
C THR A 165 0.63 -8.67 -0.38
N ALA A 166 -0.56 -9.29 -0.30
CA ALA A 166 -0.80 -10.62 -0.83
C ALA A 166 -0.50 -10.71 -2.33
N LEU A 167 -1.03 -9.80 -3.13
CA LEU A 167 -0.86 -9.85 -4.59
C LEU A 167 0.56 -9.48 -5.03
N LYS A 168 1.22 -8.56 -4.31
CA LYS A 168 2.58 -8.14 -4.60
C LYS A 168 3.62 -9.22 -4.33
N SER A 169 3.39 -10.09 -3.34
CA SER A 169 4.31 -11.17 -2.99
C SER A 169 4.24 -12.32 -3.99
N ASP A 170 5.34 -13.05 -4.15
CA ASP A 170 5.36 -14.30 -4.90
C ASP A 170 4.91 -15.47 -4.02
N MET A 171 5.32 -15.48 -2.76
CA MET A 171 4.99 -16.54 -1.80
C MET A 171 4.46 -15.94 -0.51
N VAL A 172 3.43 -16.57 0.06
CA VAL A 172 2.84 -16.19 1.35
C VAL A 172 2.88 -17.39 2.28
N LEU A 173 3.44 -17.18 3.47
CA LEU A 173 3.53 -18.18 4.52
C LEU A 173 2.71 -17.71 5.73
N PHE A 174 1.70 -18.49 6.11
CA PHE A 174 0.89 -18.21 7.29
C PHE A 174 1.35 -19.06 8.47
N SER A 175 1.44 -18.44 9.64
CA SER A 175 1.58 -19.17 10.88
C SER A 175 0.31 -19.92 11.21
N LYS A 176 0.42 -21.14 11.78
CA LYS A 176 -0.73 -21.88 12.31
C LYS A 176 -1.44 -21.15 13.46
N LYS A 177 -0.72 -20.26 14.16
CA LYS A 177 -1.28 -19.41 15.24
C LYS A 177 -1.99 -18.17 14.71
N SER A 178 -1.88 -17.86 13.43
CA SER A 178 -2.46 -16.67 12.78
C SER A 178 -3.99 -16.72 12.80
N THR A 179 -4.63 -15.61 13.14
CA THR A 179 -6.09 -15.46 13.10
C THR A 179 -6.65 -15.58 11.68
N ILE A 180 -5.88 -15.15 10.68
CA ILE A 180 -6.23 -15.29 9.26
C ILE A 180 -6.22 -16.77 8.86
N TYR A 181 -5.20 -17.51 9.27
CA TYR A 181 -5.14 -18.95 9.03
C TYR A 181 -6.37 -19.66 9.59
N ASN A 182 -6.67 -19.45 10.87
CA ASN A 182 -7.81 -20.10 11.53
C ASN A 182 -9.16 -19.70 10.93
N SER A 183 -9.31 -18.44 10.49
CA SER A 183 -10.59 -17.93 9.97
C SER A 183 -10.88 -18.34 8.52
N TYR A 184 -9.86 -18.52 7.69
CA TYR A 184 -10.04 -18.67 6.24
C TYR A 184 -9.43 -19.94 5.65
N ILE A 185 -8.47 -20.57 6.31
CA ILE A 185 -7.69 -21.70 5.83
C ILE A 185 -7.92 -22.95 6.67
N GLY A 186 -7.86 -22.84 8.01
CA GLY A 186 -7.86 -23.97 8.94
C GLY A 186 -9.22 -24.66 9.13
N ASN A 187 -10.32 -24.05 8.68
CA ASN A 187 -11.68 -24.59 8.80
C ASN A 187 -12.15 -25.32 7.52
N ASN A 188 -11.24 -25.82 6.70
CA ASN A 188 -11.55 -26.60 5.49
C ASN A 188 -11.11 -28.04 5.65
#